data_ef3906b5f16a5be17e52fbfc13f69164
#
_entry.id   ef3906b5f16a5be17e52fbfc13f69164
#
_cell.length_a   1.000
_cell.length_b   1.000
_cell.length_c   1.000
_cell.angle_alpha   90.00
_cell.angle_beta   90.00
_cell.angle_gamma   90.00
#
_symmetry.space_group_name_H-M   'P 1'
#
loop_
_entity.id
_entity.type
_entity.pdbx_description
1 polymer ?
#
loop_
_entity_poly.entity_id
_entity_poly.type
_entity_poly.pdbx_seq_one_letter_code
_entity_poly.pdbx_strand_id
1 'polypeptide(L)'
;MAKKKKNYYYVKSDCHPTVDSDDFSYEEYHVLTHCGKKAENRKKAAQALCDYLCDKFQIPRCTVWVADRMYPTRYGHTYMGLYWGWHKVITIYNNMDFKTPCTNRSFADVLLHEFMHHYDYYYLKLSDSVHSKGFNSRVRDLKEKLKKSKK
;
A
#
# COMPACT_ATOMS: atom_id res chain seq x y z
N MET A 1 14.10 17.68 -20.59
CA MET A 1 12.69 17.27 -20.50
C MET A 1 12.40 16.30 -19.37
N ALA A 2 13.19 15.23 -19.16
CA ALA A 2 12.96 14.27 -18.08
C ALA A 2 13.01 14.89 -16.67
N LYS A 3 13.91 15.81 -16.40
CA LYS A 3 14.02 16.51 -15.10
C LYS A 3 12.81 17.40 -14.78
N LYS A 4 12.19 18.06 -15.79
CA LYS A 4 11.00 18.91 -15.58
C LYS A 4 9.74 18.10 -15.27
N LYS A 5 9.54 16.94 -15.91
CA LYS A 5 8.43 16.03 -15.63
C LYS A 5 8.54 15.44 -14.22
N LYS A 6 9.75 15.02 -13.84
CA LYS A 6 10.01 14.42 -12.52
C LYS A 6 9.69 15.41 -11.40
N ASN A 7 10.08 16.68 -11.57
CA ASN A 7 9.79 17.74 -10.60
C ASN A 7 8.28 18.02 -10.46
N TYR A 8 7.53 17.99 -11.57
CA TYR A 8 6.08 18.18 -11.57
C TYR A 8 5.34 17.17 -10.67
N TYR A 9 5.66 15.88 -10.80
CA TYR A 9 5.01 14.84 -9.98
C TYR A 9 5.40 14.94 -8.51
N TYR A 10 6.63 15.28 -8.20
CA TYR A 10 7.06 15.52 -6.81
C TYR A 10 6.30 16.69 -6.18
N VAL A 11 6.25 17.82 -6.85
CA VAL A 11 5.54 19.02 -6.37
C VAL A 11 4.06 18.73 -6.18
N LYS A 12 3.41 18.10 -7.16
CA LYS A 12 2.00 17.77 -7.09
C LYS A 12 1.70 16.76 -5.98
N SER A 13 2.56 15.75 -5.80
CA SER A 13 2.47 14.78 -4.72
C SER A 13 2.63 15.43 -3.35
N ASP A 14 3.57 16.35 -3.21
CA ASP A 14 3.88 17.02 -1.94
C ASP A 14 2.80 18.02 -1.50
N CYS A 15 1.92 18.45 -2.41
CA CYS A 15 0.76 19.26 -2.08
C CYS A 15 -0.30 18.51 -1.26
N HIS A 16 -0.21 17.18 -1.16
CA HIS A 16 -1.16 16.33 -0.48
C HIS A 16 -0.48 15.52 0.64
N PRO A 17 -0.18 16.14 1.81
CA PRO A 17 0.51 15.45 2.90
C PRO A 17 -0.37 14.45 3.65
N THR A 18 -1.69 14.49 3.45
CA THR A 18 -2.67 13.62 4.12
C THR A 18 -3.60 12.96 3.11
N VAL A 19 -4.21 11.83 3.50
CA VAL A 19 -5.32 11.24 2.73
C VAL A 19 -6.60 12.02 3.00
N ASP A 20 -7.50 12.02 2.03
CA ASP A 20 -8.69 12.87 2.03
C ASP A 20 -9.88 12.20 2.74
N SER A 21 -9.65 11.72 3.94
CA SER A 21 -10.68 11.23 4.87
C SER A 21 -10.11 11.13 6.28
N ASP A 22 -10.98 11.29 7.28
CA ASP A 22 -10.64 11.13 8.70
C ASP A 22 -11.47 10.04 9.38
N ASP A 23 -12.50 9.53 8.71
CA ASP A 23 -13.45 8.58 9.28
C ASP A 23 -13.21 7.18 8.71
N PHE A 24 -12.44 6.38 9.45
CA PHE A 24 -12.10 5.01 9.06
C PHE A 24 -12.62 3.99 10.09
N SER A 25 -13.09 2.83 9.59
CA SER A 25 -13.31 1.65 10.41
C SER A 25 -11.97 1.07 10.88
N TYR A 26 -11.92 0.63 12.12
CA TYR A 26 -10.75 -0.04 12.70
C TYR A 26 -10.68 -1.53 12.33
N GLU A 27 -11.81 -2.12 12.00
CA GLU A 27 -11.98 -3.59 11.94
C GLU A 27 -11.03 -4.25 10.94
N GLU A 28 -11.02 -3.81 9.70
CA GLU A 28 -10.23 -4.45 8.64
C GLU A 28 -8.72 -4.36 8.89
N TYR A 29 -8.27 -3.22 9.38
CA TYR A 29 -6.86 -3.05 9.75
C TYR A 29 -6.48 -3.90 10.96
N HIS A 30 -7.37 -3.99 11.95
CA HIS A 30 -7.18 -4.85 13.12
C HIS A 30 -7.07 -6.33 12.71
N VAL A 31 -7.97 -6.81 11.87
CA VAL A 31 -7.91 -8.19 11.35
C VAL A 31 -6.58 -8.45 10.65
N LEU A 32 -6.14 -7.54 9.79
CA LEU A 32 -4.87 -7.68 9.07
C LEU A 32 -3.67 -7.79 10.02
N THR A 33 -3.63 -6.98 11.06
CA THR A 33 -2.51 -6.95 12.00
C THR A 33 -2.54 -8.10 13.02
N HIS A 34 -3.61 -8.93 13.03
CA HIS A 34 -3.79 -10.04 13.97
C HIS A 34 -4.10 -11.38 13.29
N CYS A 35 -4.09 -11.45 11.97
CA CYS A 35 -4.51 -12.66 11.23
C CYS A 35 -3.46 -13.78 11.21
N GLY A 36 -2.27 -13.56 11.80
CA GLY A 36 -1.19 -14.53 11.78
C GLY A 36 -0.31 -14.44 10.53
N LYS A 37 0.48 -15.46 10.27
CA LYS A 37 1.55 -15.42 9.24
C LYS A 37 1.25 -16.23 7.99
N LYS A 38 0.11 -16.93 7.94
CA LYS A 38 -0.29 -17.72 6.76
C LYS A 38 -0.66 -16.80 5.60
N ALA A 39 -0.09 -17.05 4.44
CA ALA A 39 -0.33 -16.26 3.23
C ALA A 39 -1.81 -16.15 2.88
N GLU A 40 -2.56 -17.24 3.00
CA GLU A 40 -4.00 -17.26 2.74
C GLU A 40 -4.80 -16.30 3.62
N ASN A 41 -4.51 -16.31 4.92
CA ASN A 41 -5.18 -15.44 5.89
C ASN A 41 -4.81 -13.97 5.66
N ARG A 42 -3.54 -13.72 5.37
CA ARG A 42 -3.05 -12.38 5.04
C ARG A 42 -3.67 -11.85 3.76
N LYS A 43 -3.82 -12.70 2.74
CA LYS A 43 -4.46 -12.31 1.48
C LYS A 43 -5.91 -11.90 1.71
N LYS A 44 -6.69 -12.68 2.46
CA LYS A 44 -8.08 -12.35 2.78
C LYS A 44 -8.19 -11.03 3.54
N ALA A 45 -7.39 -10.86 4.58
CA ALA A 45 -7.40 -9.66 5.40
C ALA A 45 -6.95 -8.41 4.61
N ALA A 46 -5.91 -8.55 3.80
CA ALA A 46 -5.41 -7.48 2.96
C ALA A 46 -6.41 -7.08 1.87
N GLN A 47 -7.05 -8.06 1.23
CA GLN A 47 -8.08 -7.80 0.23
C GLN A 47 -9.26 -7.05 0.86
N ALA A 48 -9.72 -7.47 2.03
CA ALA A 48 -10.81 -6.81 2.74
C ALA A 48 -10.49 -5.35 3.08
N LEU A 49 -9.27 -5.09 3.55
CA LEU A 49 -8.82 -3.72 3.85
C LEU A 49 -8.75 -2.87 2.58
N CYS A 50 -8.18 -3.40 1.50
CA CYS A 50 -8.11 -2.67 0.23
C CYS A 50 -9.48 -2.39 -0.35
N ASP A 51 -10.40 -3.35 -0.31
CA ASP A 51 -11.79 -3.15 -0.76
C ASP A 51 -12.47 -2.03 0.04
N TYR A 52 -12.33 -2.08 1.36
CA TYR A 52 -12.85 -1.04 2.24
C TYR A 52 -12.30 0.34 1.90
N LEU A 53 -10.99 0.45 1.75
CA LEU A 53 -10.34 1.72 1.43
C LEU A 53 -10.73 2.24 0.05
N CYS A 54 -10.78 1.36 -0.95
CA CYS A 54 -11.19 1.74 -2.31
C CYS A 54 -12.63 2.26 -2.33
N ASP A 55 -13.54 1.57 -1.63
CA ASP A 55 -14.93 2.00 -1.54
C ASP A 55 -15.05 3.35 -0.80
N LYS A 56 -14.27 3.51 0.26
CA LYS A 56 -14.24 4.76 1.03
C LYS A 56 -13.79 5.96 0.20
N PHE A 57 -12.74 5.79 -0.59
CA PHE A 57 -12.23 6.84 -1.47
C PHE A 57 -12.95 6.92 -2.82
N GLN A 58 -13.89 6.03 -3.08
CA GLN A 58 -14.63 5.96 -4.34
C GLN A 58 -13.70 5.80 -5.55
N ILE A 59 -12.70 4.95 -5.41
CA ILE A 59 -11.77 4.57 -6.48
C ILE A 59 -11.97 3.09 -6.86
N PRO A 60 -11.54 2.67 -8.06
CA PRO A 60 -11.66 1.27 -8.45
C PRO A 60 -10.97 0.34 -7.47
N ARG A 61 -11.58 -0.81 -7.20
CA ARG A 61 -10.97 -1.84 -6.36
C ARG A 61 -9.73 -2.42 -7.02
N CYS A 62 -8.78 -2.81 -6.20
CA CYS A 62 -7.57 -3.51 -6.63
C CYS A 62 -7.58 -4.95 -6.12
N THR A 63 -6.82 -5.81 -6.79
CA THR A 63 -6.64 -7.21 -6.38
C THR A 63 -5.34 -7.35 -5.60
N VAL A 64 -5.39 -8.03 -4.46
CA VAL A 64 -4.20 -8.31 -3.65
C VAL A 64 -3.77 -9.75 -3.88
N TRP A 65 -2.49 -9.92 -4.21
CA TRP A 65 -1.82 -11.21 -4.29
C TRP A 65 -0.76 -11.29 -3.20
N VAL A 66 -0.68 -12.45 -2.55
CA VAL A 66 0.37 -12.73 -1.58
C VAL A 66 1.19 -13.90 -2.10
N ALA A 67 2.43 -13.62 -2.48
CA ALA A 67 3.37 -14.62 -2.96
C ALA A 67 4.31 -15.05 -1.82
N ASP A 68 4.92 -16.22 -1.94
CA ASP A 68 5.79 -16.73 -0.88
C ASP A 68 7.01 -15.84 -0.68
N ARG A 69 7.74 -15.57 -1.75
CA ARG A 69 8.92 -14.70 -1.71
C ARG A 69 9.22 -14.13 -3.08
N MET A 70 9.91 -13.01 -3.08
CA MET A 70 10.47 -12.45 -4.29
C MET A 70 11.88 -13.02 -4.54
N TYR A 71 12.14 -13.41 -5.78
CA TYR A 71 13.51 -13.71 -6.20
C TYR A 71 14.30 -12.41 -6.34
N PRO A 72 15.60 -12.41 -5.99
CA PRO A 72 16.44 -11.24 -6.22
C PRO A 72 16.36 -10.81 -7.68
N THR A 73 16.25 -9.50 -7.91
CA THR A 73 16.32 -8.96 -9.26
C THR A 73 17.72 -9.13 -9.84
N ARG A 74 17.86 -8.89 -11.15
CA ARG A 74 19.14 -8.89 -11.85
C ARG A 74 20.23 -8.07 -11.16
N TYR A 75 19.83 -7.04 -10.39
CA TYR A 75 20.73 -6.14 -9.67
C TYR A 75 20.86 -6.47 -8.18
N GLY A 76 20.40 -7.62 -7.75
CA GLY A 76 20.45 -8.05 -6.35
C GLY A 76 19.45 -7.35 -5.42
N HIS A 77 18.51 -6.59 -5.96
CA HIS A 77 17.47 -5.94 -5.17
C HIS A 77 16.32 -6.91 -4.88
N THR A 78 15.82 -6.86 -3.64
CA THR A 78 14.61 -7.56 -3.24
C THR A 78 13.54 -6.53 -2.88
N TYR A 79 12.31 -6.76 -3.33
CA TYR A 79 11.17 -5.93 -2.99
C TYR A 79 10.21 -6.69 -2.10
N MET A 80 9.66 -6.03 -1.09
CA MET A 80 8.64 -6.63 -0.22
C MET A 80 7.24 -6.55 -0.83
N GLY A 81 7.03 -5.67 -1.78
CA GLY A 81 5.76 -5.52 -2.49
C GLY A 81 5.92 -4.81 -3.81
N LEU A 82 4.90 -4.92 -4.66
CA LEU A 82 4.82 -4.28 -5.98
C LEU A 82 3.39 -3.83 -6.24
N TYR A 83 3.25 -2.71 -6.96
CA TYR A 83 1.97 -2.24 -7.46
C TYR A 83 1.99 -2.13 -8.99
N TRP A 84 0.98 -2.71 -9.63
CA TRP A 84 0.76 -2.67 -11.08
C TRP A 84 -0.48 -1.85 -11.38
N GLY A 85 -0.30 -0.57 -11.71
CA GLY A 85 -1.38 0.40 -11.87
C GLY A 85 -2.39 0.05 -12.96
N TRP A 86 -1.91 -0.41 -14.13
CA TRP A 86 -2.76 -0.77 -15.25
C TRP A 86 -3.69 -1.95 -14.94
N HIS A 87 -3.21 -2.91 -14.17
CA HIS A 87 -3.95 -4.11 -13.80
C HIS A 87 -4.66 -3.97 -12.46
N LYS A 88 -4.40 -2.89 -11.73
CA LYS A 88 -4.92 -2.67 -10.37
C LYS A 88 -4.58 -3.85 -9.45
N VAL A 89 -3.32 -4.24 -9.43
CA VAL A 89 -2.84 -5.39 -8.65
C VAL A 89 -1.75 -4.95 -7.69
N ILE A 90 -1.92 -5.35 -6.43
CA ILE A 90 -0.90 -5.26 -5.39
C ILE A 90 -0.39 -6.66 -5.13
N THR A 91 0.92 -6.86 -5.22
CA THR A 91 1.57 -8.12 -4.83
C THR A 91 2.44 -7.87 -3.62
N ILE A 92 2.28 -8.69 -2.57
CA ILE A 92 3.09 -8.62 -1.36
C ILE A 92 3.77 -9.96 -1.15
N TYR A 93 5.04 -9.93 -0.81
CA TYR A 93 5.83 -11.12 -0.55
C TYR A 93 5.78 -11.47 0.93
N ASN A 94 5.27 -12.67 1.23
CA ASN A 94 5.00 -13.11 2.59
C ASN A 94 6.28 -13.36 3.39
N ASN A 95 7.34 -13.83 2.73
CA ASN A 95 8.58 -14.20 3.38
C ASN A 95 9.68 -13.17 3.14
N MET A 96 10.44 -12.87 4.20
CA MET A 96 11.63 -12.01 4.15
C MET A 96 12.79 -12.71 3.44
N ASP A 97 12.87 -14.04 3.60
CA ASP A 97 13.85 -14.92 2.99
C ASP A 97 13.16 -16.21 2.52
N PHE A 98 13.91 -17.30 2.37
CA PHE A 98 13.37 -18.57 1.89
C PHE A 98 12.29 -19.19 2.78
N LYS A 99 12.26 -18.89 4.09
CA LYS A 99 11.44 -19.64 5.05
C LYS A 99 10.76 -18.78 6.11
N THR A 100 11.19 -17.54 6.32
CA THR A 100 10.73 -16.73 7.45
C THR A 100 9.66 -15.72 7.00
N PRO A 101 8.39 -15.93 7.37
CA PRO A 101 7.36 -14.94 7.10
C PRO A 101 7.68 -13.60 7.78
N CYS A 102 7.41 -12.50 7.12
CA CYS A 102 7.50 -11.19 7.75
C CYS A 102 6.45 -11.06 8.87
N THR A 103 6.68 -10.12 9.78
CA THR A 103 5.70 -9.84 10.86
C THR A 103 4.41 -9.27 10.26
N ASN A 104 3.30 -9.39 10.99
CA ASN A 104 2.03 -8.77 10.58
C ASN A 104 2.18 -7.26 10.39
N ARG A 105 2.95 -6.62 11.26
CA ARG A 105 3.22 -5.18 11.17
C ARG A 105 3.96 -4.81 9.89
N SER A 106 5.02 -5.54 9.56
CA SER A 106 5.77 -5.32 8.31
C SER A 106 4.90 -5.57 7.09
N PHE A 107 4.09 -6.63 7.11
CA PHE A 107 3.15 -6.92 6.03
C PHE A 107 2.16 -5.79 5.82
N ALA A 108 1.55 -5.32 6.91
CA ALA A 108 0.59 -4.20 6.86
C ALA A 108 1.24 -2.91 6.34
N ASP A 109 2.46 -2.61 6.77
CA ASP A 109 3.20 -1.43 6.31
C ASP A 109 3.47 -1.49 4.80
N VAL A 110 3.86 -2.65 4.28
CA VAL A 110 4.07 -2.86 2.83
C VAL A 110 2.74 -2.70 2.08
N LEU A 111 1.66 -3.28 2.60
CA LEU A 111 0.34 -3.14 1.97
C LEU A 111 -0.08 -1.68 1.85
N LEU A 112 0.05 -0.90 2.92
CA LEU A 112 -0.32 0.53 2.91
C LEU A 112 0.56 1.34 1.95
N HIS A 113 1.84 0.99 1.84
CA HIS A 113 2.75 1.60 0.86
C HIS A 113 2.28 1.35 -0.57
N GLU A 114 2.00 0.10 -0.93
CA GLU A 114 1.55 -0.25 -2.27
C GLU A 114 0.13 0.28 -2.56
N PHE A 115 -0.76 0.25 -1.56
CA PHE A 115 -2.07 0.87 -1.68
C PHE A 115 -1.96 2.38 -1.96
N MET A 116 -0.98 3.07 -1.38
CA MET A 116 -0.79 4.51 -1.63
C MET A 116 -0.48 4.81 -3.09
N HIS A 117 0.24 3.94 -3.80
CA HIS A 117 0.42 4.06 -5.25
C HIS A 117 -0.93 3.98 -5.99
N HIS A 118 -1.81 3.09 -5.55
CA HIS A 118 -3.17 2.96 -6.11
C HIS A 118 -4.00 4.23 -5.85
N TYR A 119 -3.95 4.76 -4.63
CA TYR A 119 -4.58 6.02 -4.25
C TYR A 119 -4.05 7.20 -5.09
N ASP A 120 -2.74 7.31 -5.23
CA ASP A 120 -2.12 8.37 -6.03
C ASP A 120 -2.60 8.32 -7.48
N TYR A 121 -2.63 7.13 -8.05
CA TYR A 121 -3.00 6.94 -9.45
C TYR A 121 -4.48 7.25 -9.70
N TYR A 122 -5.38 6.73 -8.88
CA TYR A 122 -6.81 6.81 -9.12
C TYR A 122 -7.50 7.96 -8.40
N TYR A 123 -7.07 8.36 -7.23
CA TYR A 123 -7.66 9.47 -6.48
C TYR A 123 -6.99 10.81 -6.79
N LEU A 124 -5.68 10.89 -6.69
CA LEU A 124 -4.93 12.12 -6.99
C LEU A 124 -4.70 12.34 -8.49
N LYS A 125 -5.00 11.34 -9.32
CA LYS A 125 -4.79 11.38 -10.78
C LYS A 125 -3.34 11.64 -11.18
N LEU A 126 -2.41 11.07 -10.43
CA LEU A 126 -0.98 11.10 -10.74
C LEU A 126 -0.64 9.90 -11.62
N SER A 127 -0.26 10.14 -12.88
CA SER A 127 0.14 9.07 -13.79
C SER A 127 1.50 8.44 -13.42
N ASP A 128 2.26 9.11 -12.56
CA ASP A 128 3.50 8.60 -11.98
C ASP A 128 3.46 8.86 -10.47
N SER A 129 3.41 7.78 -9.69
CA SER A 129 3.42 7.86 -8.23
C SER A 129 4.86 7.75 -7.73
N VAL A 130 5.42 8.87 -7.33
CA VAL A 130 6.80 8.97 -6.86
C VAL A 130 6.88 8.87 -5.33
N HIS A 131 7.98 8.31 -4.82
CA HIS A 131 8.24 8.23 -3.38
C HIS A 131 8.70 9.58 -2.83
N SER A 132 7.83 10.57 -2.88
CA SER A 132 8.07 11.92 -2.39
C SER A 132 7.85 12.03 -0.88
N LYS A 133 8.17 13.19 -0.32
CA LYS A 133 7.81 13.50 1.07
C LYS A 133 6.29 13.43 1.28
N GLY A 134 5.51 13.94 0.34
CA GLY A 134 4.05 13.87 0.37
C GLY A 134 3.53 12.44 0.36
N PHE A 135 4.11 11.58 -0.49
CA PHE A 135 3.77 10.16 -0.51
C PHE A 135 3.99 9.51 0.86
N ASN A 136 5.19 9.65 1.41
CA ASN A 136 5.51 9.07 2.72
C ASN A 136 4.65 9.64 3.84
N SER A 137 4.33 10.92 3.76
CA SER A 137 3.42 11.59 4.70
C SER A 137 2.00 11.01 4.63
N ARG A 138 1.48 10.78 3.42
CA ARG A 138 0.15 10.17 3.23
C ARG A 138 0.10 8.73 3.76
N VAL A 139 1.13 7.94 3.53
CA VAL A 139 1.22 6.57 4.07
C VAL A 139 1.15 6.61 5.59
N ARG A 140 1.92 7.48 6.21
CA ARG A 140 1.94 7.65 7.67
C ARG A 140 0.58 8.12 8.19
N ASP A 141 -0.02 9.10 7.53
CA ASP A 141 -1.33 9.64 7.89
C ASP A 141 -2.41 8.56 7.84
N LEU A 142 -2.47 7.78 6.76
CA LEU A 142 -3.42 6.67 6.64
C LEU A 142 -3.23 5.65 7.76
N LYS A 143 -2.00 5.25 8.02
CA LYS A 143 -1.67 4.30 9.10
C LYS A 143 -2.12 4.81 10.46
N GLU A 144 -1.83 6.07 10.78
CA GLU A 144 -2.24 6.69 12.04
C GLU A 144 -3.77 6.77 12.18
N LYS A 145 -4.47 7.13 11.14
CA LYS A 145 -5.92 7.20 11.12
C LYS A 145 -6.57 5.82 11.31
N LEU A 146 -6.02 4.79 10.67
CA LEU A 146 -6.49 3.41 10.84
C LEU A 146 -6.27 2.89 12.26
N LYS A 147 -5.16 3.27 12.89
CA LYS A 147 -4.87 2.90 14.28
C LYS A 147 -5.77 3.63 15.29
N LYS A 148 -6.08 4.90 15.05
CA LYS A 148 -6.86 5.73 15.95
C LYS A 148 -8.36 5.44 15.94
N SER A 149 -8.86 4.80 14.88
CA SER A 149 -10.27 4.43 14.76
C SER A 149 -10.68 3.26 15.68
N LYS A 150 -9.97 3.06 16.76
CA LYS A 150 -10.07 2.00 17.76
C LYS A 150 -11.34 2.05 18.65
N LYS A 151 -12.27 2.89 18.31
CA LYS A 151 -13.51 3.00 19.10
C LYS A 151 -14.73 2.68 18.26
#